data_3d10d7532512801fc5a341c38875cf49
#
_entry.id   3d10d7532512801fc5a341c38875cf49
#
_cell.length_a   1.000
_cell.length_b   1.000
_cell.length_c   1.000
_cell.angle_alpha   90.00
_cell.angle_beta   90.00
_cell.angle_gamma   90.00
#
_symmetry.space_group_name_H-M   'P 1'
#
loop_
_entity.id
_entity.type
_entity.pdbx_description
1 polymer ?
#
loop_
_entity_poly.entity_id
_entity_poly.type
_entity_poly.pdbx_seq_one_letter_code
_entity_poly.pdbx_strand_id
1 'polypeptide(L)'
;MEKIREKDPRVENHELELSKILSDALIKATDTYSLPPQIIWIDNSTIATFGNFSASTGKAKSKKTFNLTALVAASLANKQVLQYRAKLPEGKRRILYVDTEQSRYHCRNVLDRILRLAGLPSTVDNENLDFIGLREYSPSLRIKIIDYALSHNKGYGLVIIDGIRDLMLDINNAGESVEVINKLMQWSSIYDLHIHCVLHLNKGDDNVRGHIGTELNNKAETVLVISKSSQDNNISEVRSMHIRDKDFSPFAFRIDENGLPEEVSDYSFDQHVPKKIKNSYTDLTEAQHRAALEYAFAGKPIKGFDNMIEALIKGYAAIGFERKRSITIQLLQYLQEELKLIVKQGKCYHYEIVPMERGLFEKED
;
A
#
# COMPACT_ATOMS: atom_id res chain seq x y z
N MET A 1 34.57 22.46 -49.35
CA MET A 1 35.16 22.09 -48.09
C MET A 1 34.08 22.27 -46.99
N GLU A 2 33.40 21.20 -46.65
CA GLU A 2 32.46 21.19 -45.52
C GLU A 2 33.26 21.29 -44.23
N LYS A 3 33.01 22.34 -43.45
CA LYS A 3 33.54 22.47 -42.08
C LYS A 3 32.89 21.36 -41.21
N ILE A 4 33.67 20.36 -40.87
CA ILE A 4 33.35 19.42 -39.81
C ILE A 4 33.13 20.28 -38.54
N ARG A 5 31.87 20.45 -38.12
CA ARG A 5 31.57 21.05 -36.81
C ARG A 5 32.02 20.04 -35.73
N GLU A 6 33.11 20.40 -35.05
CA GLU A 6 33.47 19.67 -33.83
C GLU A 6 32.26 19.66 -32.90
N LYS A 7 31.79 18.46 -32.49
CA LYS A 7 30.74 18.32 -31.48
C LYS A 7 31.26 18.82 -30.15
N ASP A 8 30.43 19.54 -29.42
CA ASP A 8 30.76 19.97 -28.04
C ASP A 8 31.07 18.71 -27.18
N PRO A 9 32.24 18.62 -26.54
CA PRO A 9 32.63 17.45 -25.72
C PRO A 9 31.63 17.07 -24.64
N ARG A 10 30.82 18.03 -24.15
CA ARG A 10 29.76 17.79 -23.17
C ARG A 10 28.58 17.02 -23.77
N VAL A 11 28.24 17.28 -25.03
CA VAL A 11 27.17 16.58 -25.77
C VAL A 11 27.63 15.15 -26.09
N GLU A 12 28.90 14.99 -26.46
CA GLU A 12 29.47 13.67 -26.80
C GLU A 12 29.52 12.76 -25.54
N ASN A 13 29.96 13.30 -24.40
CA ASN A 13 29.92 12.57 -23.12
C ASN A 13 28.51 12.18 -22.69
N HIS A 14 27.51 13.03 -22.89
CA HIS A 14 26.12 12.72 -22.56
C HIS A 14 25.52 11.67 -23.49
N GLU A 15 25.79 11.73 -24.82
CA GLU A 15 25.39 10.71 -25.77
C GLU A 15 26.01 9.33 -25.43
N LEU A 16 27.30 9.31 -25.01
CA LEU A 16 27.99 8.08 -24.59
C LEU A 16 27.35 7.47 -23.33
N GLU A 17 27.01 8.32 -22.34
CA GLU A 17 26.34 7.90 -21.11
C GLU A 17 24.96 7.30 -21.40
N LEU A 18 24.14 7.96 -22.22
CA LEU A 18 22.83 7.46 -22.63
C LEU A 18 22.93 6.16 -23.43
N SER A 19 23.92 6.05 -24.32
CA SER A 19 24.17 4.82 -25.07
C SER A 19 24.52 3.65 -24.15
N LYS A 20 25.34 3.90 -23.13
CA LYS A 20 25.65 2.88 -22.10
C LYS A 20 24.42 2.49 -21.30
N ILE A 21 23.65 3.47 -20.80
CA ILE A 21 22.39 3.20 -20.06
C ILE A 21 21.43 2.38 -20.92
N LEU A 22 21.26 2.73 -22.20
CA LEU A 22 20.40 1.98 -23.12
C LEU A 22 20.90 0.53 -23.30
N SER A 23 22.21 0.34 -23.46
CA SER A 23 22.81 -0.99 -23.57
C SER A 23 22.57 -1.85 -22.32
N ASP A 24 22.74 -1.25 -21.15
CA ASP A 24 22.56 -1.92 -19.85
C ASP A 24 21.07 -2.21 -19.57
N ALA A 25 20.15 -1.40 -20.10
CA ALA A 25 18.71 -1.57 -19.95
C ALA A 25 18.09 -2.59 -20.92
N LEU A 26 18.82 -3.00 -21.97
CA LEU A 26 18.32 -3.97 -22.97
C LEU A 26 18.22 -5.37 -22.36
N ILE A 27 17.01 -5.95 -22.41
CA ILE A 27 16.74 -7.34 -22.03
C ILE A 27 16.61 -8.16 -23.33
N LYS A 28 17.44 -9.18 -23.45
CA LYS A 28 17.47 -10.05 -24.64
C LYS A 28 16.82 -11.39 -24.34
N ALA A 29 16.22 -12.03 -25.31
CA ALA A 29 15.64 -13.37 -25.17
C ALA A 29 16.67 -14.45 -24.78
N THR A 30 17.95 -14.17 -24.98
CA THR A 30 19.07 -15.04 -24.62
C THR A 30 19.58 -14.81 -23.19
N ASP A 31 19.12 -13.75 -22.50
CA ASP A 31 19.57 -13.46 -21.16
C ASP A 31 18.95 -14.46 -20.17
N THR A 32 19.71 -14.83 -19.16
CA THR A 32 19.25 -15.70 -18.08
C THR A 32 19.33 -14.94 -16.77
N TYR A 33 18.22 -14.89 -16.05
CA TYR A 33 18.12 -14.24 -14.75
C TYR A 33 17.84 -15.26 -13.67
N SER A 34 18.57 -15.18 -12.56
CA SER A 34 18.25 -15.96 -11.37
C SER A 34 17.04 -15.37 -10.65
N LEU A 35 16.26 -16.22 -9.98
CA LEU A 35 15.19 -15.76 -9.10
C LEU A 35 15.79 -14.85 -8.01
N PRO A 36 15.25 -13.63 -7.80
CA PRO A 36 15.71 -12.78 -6.71
C PRO A 36 15.62 -13.49 -5.35
N PRO A 37 16.62 -13.36 -4.47
CA PRO A 37 16.58 -13.97 -3.15
C PRO A 37 15.34 -13.58 -2.38
N GLN A 38 14.54 -14.56 -1.98
CA GLN A 38 13.44 -14.39 -1.04
C GLN A 38 14.01 -14.35 0.36
N ILE A 39 13.63 -13.38 1.18
CA ILE A 39 14.28 -13.15 2.47
C ILE A 39 13.34 -13.15 3.67
N ILE A 40 12.05 -12.88 3.50
CA ILE A 40 11.05 -12.88 4.58
C ILE A 40 9.78 -13.58 4.09
N TRP A 41 9.22 -14.43 4.95
CA TRP A 41 7.98 -15.18 4.71
C TRP A 41 7.04 -15.08 5.91
N ILE A 42 5.74 -15.19 5.63
CA ILE A 42 4.69 -15.53 6.59
C ILE A 42 4.07 -16.83 6.10
N ASP A 43 4.04 -17.87 6.93
CA ASP A 43 3.72 -19.24 6.50
C ASP A 43 4.60 -19.65 5.30
N ASN A 44 3.97 -19.96 4.17
CA ASN A 44 4.64 -20.30 2.92
C ASN A 44 4.59 -19.18 1.87
N SER A 45 4.18 -17.96 2.28
CA SER A 45 4.03 -16.81 1.40
C SER A 45 5.22 -15.88 1.52
N THR A 46 5.84 -15.58 0.41
CA THR A 46 6.98 -14.63 0.33
C THR A 46 6.45 -13.20 0.45
N ILE A 47 6.92 -12.47 1.45
CA ILE A 47 6.55 -11.06 1.65
C ILE A 47 7.67 -10.07 1.32
N ALA A 48 8.89 -10.57 1.15
CA ALA A 48 10.05 -9.73 0.82
C ALA A 48 11.07 -10.47 -0.04
N THR A 49 11.45 -9.87 -1.17
CA THR A 49 12.53 -10.32 -2.07
C THR A 49 13.51 -9.17 -2.33
N PHE A 50 14.75 -9.49 -2.70
CA PHE A 50 15.71 -8.47 -3.11
C PHE A 50 15.26 -7.75 -4.38
N GLY A 51 15.68 -6.49 -4.54
CA GLY A 51 15.30 -5.65 -5.66
C GLY A 51 13.87 -5.09 -5.59
N ASN A 52 13.12 -5.39 -4.51
CA ASN A 52 11.75 -4.95 -4.31
C ASN A 52 11.56 -4.21 -2.98
N PHE A 53 10.35 -3.68 -2.79
CA PHE A 53 9.96 -3.09 -1.52
C PHE A 53 8.56 -3.55 -1.10
N SER A 54 8.29 -3.49 0.19
CA SER A 54 7.02 -3.81 0.81
C SER A 54 6.63 -2.75 1.84
N ALA A 55 5.43 -2.82 2.37
CA ALA A 55 4.96 -1.88 3.38
C ALA A 55 4.11 -2.51 4.46
N SER A 56 4.16 -1.90 5.65
CA SER A 56 3.19 -2.07 6.72
C SER A 56 2.33 -0.83 6.85
N THR A 57 1.02 -1.00 6.87
CA THR A 57 0.07 0.10 7.04
C THR A 57 -0.93 -0.18 8.17
N GLY A 58 -1.63 0.85 8.61
CA GLY A 58 -2.65 0.72 9.67
C GLY A 58 -2.96 2.06 10.31
N LYS A 59 -4.08 2.15 11.01
CA LYS A 59 -4.50 3.36 11.74
C LYS A 59 -3.49 3.73 12.83
N ALA A 60 -3.51 4.98 13.25
CA ALA A 60 -2.69 5.42 14.38
C ALA A 60 -2.97 4.53 15.62
N LYS A 61 -1.93 4.20 16.37
CA LYS A 61 -1.98 3.34 17.59
C LYS A 61 -2.41 1.88 17.34
N SER A 62 -2.33 1.37 16.10
CA SER A 62 -2.56 -0.05 15.77
C SER A 62 -1.37 -0.97 16.09
N LYS A 63 -0.34 -0.47 16.76
CA LYS A 63 0.88 -1.21 17.15
C LYS A 63 1.76 -1.65 15.97
N LYS A 64 1.75 -0.88 14.86
CA LYS A 64 2.62 -1.13 13.69
C LYS A 64 4.09 -1.32 14.04
N THR A 65 4.66 -0.40 14.84
CA THR A 65 6.07 -0.48 15.25
C THR A 65 6.37 -1.75 16.07
N PHE A 66 5.41 -2.25 16.87
CA PHE A 66 5.59 -3.54 17.57
C PHE A 66 5.64 -4.70 16.58
N ASN A 67 4.74 -4.74 15.61
CA ASN A 67 4.76 -5.73 14.54
C ASN A 67 6.07 -5.66 13.73
N LEU A 68 6.51 -4.44 13.39
CA LEU A 68 7.75 -4.20 12.68
C LEU A 68 8.97 -4.69 13.44
N THR A 69 9.00 -4.53 14.78
CA THR A 69 10.12 -5.05 15.59
C THR A 69 10.23 -6.57 15.53
N ALA A 70 9.12 -7.30 15.39
CA ALA A 70 9.14 -8.75 15.21
C ALA A 70 9.71 -9.15 13.83
N LEU A 71 9.33 -8.46 12.75
CA LEU A 71 9.87 -8.65 11.41
C LEU A 71 11.39 -8.41 11.38
N VAL A 72 11.85 -7.30 12.00
CA VAL A 72 13.27 -6.96 12.05
C VAL A 72 14.05 -7.95 12.91
N ALA A 73 13.50 -8.36 14.06
CA ALA A 73 14.13 -9.35 14.92
C ALA A 73 14.27 -10.73 14.24
N ALA A 74 13.24 -11.16 13.51
CA ALA A 74 13.30 -12.36 12.70
C ALA A 74 14.44 -12.30 11.67
N SER A 75 14.57 -11.14 10.98
CA SER A 75 15.60 -10.89 9.98
C SER A 75 17.00 -10.81 10.58
N LEU A 76 17.16 -10.16 11.73
CA LEU A 76 18.45 -10.02 12.41
C LEU A 76 18.96 -11.38 12.90
N ALA A 77 18.08 -12.20 13.45
CA ALA A 77 18.43 -13.53 13.99
C ALA A 77 18.39 -14.64 12.93
N ASN A 78 17.92 -14.38 11.70
CA ASN A 78 17.64 -15.40 10.67
C ASN A 78 16.81 -16.57 11.23
N LYS A 79 15.74 -16.26 11.95
CA LYS A 79 14.85 -17.24 12.59
C LYS A 79 13.39 -16.80 12.49
N GLN A 80 12.49 -17.54 13.09
CA GLN A 80 11.09 -17.15 13.22
C GLN A 80 10.87 -16.30 14.48
N VAL A 81 10.11 -15.19 14.33
CA VAL A 81 9.59 -14.35 15.42
C VAL A 81 8.16 -13.98 15.07
N LEU A 82 7.20 -14.27 15.94
CA LEU A 82 5.79 -14.36 15.58
C LEU A 82 5.64 -15.26 14.33
N GLN A 83 4.86 -14.83 13.34
CA GLN A 83 4.72 -15.55 12.08
C GLN A 83 5.76 -15.15 11.02
N TYR A 84 6.67 -14.22 11.34
CA TYR A 84 7.75 -13.84 10.41
C TYR A 84 8.90 -14.83 10.48
N ARG A 85 9.13 -15.54 9.39
CA ARG A 85 10.34 -16.34 9.16
C ARG A 85 11.25 -15.57 8.22
N ALA A 86 12.51 -15.38 8.58
CA ALA A 86 13.46 -14.63 7.76
C ALA A 86 14.78 -15.38 7.58
N LYS A 87 15.43 -15.16 6.42
CA LYS A 87 16.75 -15.67 6.10
C LYS A 87 17.45 -14.71 5.14
N LEU A 88 18.25 -13.80 5.69
CA LEU A 88 19.13 -12.96 4.90
C LEU A 88 20.35 -13.74 4.46
N PRO A 89 20.76 -13.62 3.18
CA PRO A 89 21.96 -14.30 2.65
C PRO A 89 23.24 -13.86 3.35
N GLU A 90 24.26 -14.72 3.33
CA GLU A 90 25.59 -14.35 3.76
C GLU A 90 26.13 -13.19 2.90
N GLY A 91 26.82 -12.23 3.51
CA GLY A 91 27.24 -11.00 2.83
C GLY A 91 26.16 -9.89 2.73
N LYS A 92 24.88 -10.24 3.04
CA LYS A 92 23.75 -9.29 3.05
C LYS A 92 22.97 -9.34 4.38
N ARG A 93 23.70 -9.57 5.47
CA ARG A 93 23.13 -9.75 6.82
C ARG A 93 22.77 -8.46 7.53
N ARG A 94 23.30 -7.33 7.09
CA ARG A 94 23.10 -6.04 7.76
C ARG A 94 21.70 -5.49 7.48
N ILE A 95 21.16 -4.85 8.51
CA ILE A 95 19.85 -4.19 8.49
C ILE A 95 20.09 -2.71 8.83
N LEU A 96 19.52 -1.83 8.01
CA LEU A 96 19.43 -0.40 8.30
C LEU A 96 18.02 -0.08 8.75
N TYR A 97 17.85 0.36 10.00
CA TYR A 97 16.57 0.86 10.51
C TYR A 97 16.59 2.38 10.56
N VAL A 98 15.69 3.01 9.83
CA VAL A 98 15.53 4.47 9.76
C VAL A 98 14.22 4.84 10.43
N ASP A 99 14.27 5.54 11.56
CA ASP A 99 13.11 6.12 12.24
C ASP A 99 13.06 7.63 11.98
N THR A 100 11.93 8.10 11.44
CA THR A 100 11.77 9.52 11.07
C THR A 100 10.83 10.28 12.01
N GLU A 101 10.15 9.57 12.92
CA GLU A 101 9.09 10.14 13.75
C GLU A 101 9.46 10.26 15.23
N GLN A 102 10.18 9.29 15.78
CA GLN A 102 10.35 9.14 17.21
C GLN A 102 11.56 9.90 17.77
N SER A 103 11.48 10.27 19.06
CA SER A 103 12.63 10.81 19.79
C SER A 103 13.68 9.72 20.04
N ARG A 104 14.93 10.10 20.30
CA ARG A 104 16.03 9.17 20.58
C ARG A 104 15.72 8.17 21.70
N TYR A 105 15.00 8.60 22.74
CA TYR A 105 14.57 7.71 23.80
C TYR A 105 13.63 6.60 23.30
N HIS A 106 12.64 6.94 22.48
CA HIS A 106 11.71 5.96 21.92
C HIS A 106 12.37 5.08 20.86
N CYS A 107 13.27 5.63 20.03
CA CYS A 107 14.11 4.84 19.12
C CYS A 107 14.94 3.80 19.89
N ARG A 108 15.52 4.18 21.05
CA ARG A 108 16.27 3.25 21.90
C ARG A 108 15.37 2.11 22.43
N ASN A 109 14.12 2.40 22.80
CA ASN A 109 13.16 1.37 23.23
C ASN A 109 12.75 0.43 22.08
N VAL A 110 12.66 0.95 20.83
CA VAL A 110 12.42 0.12 19.65
C VAL A 110 13.62 -0.81 19.40
N LEU A 111 14.84 -0.27 19.44
CA LEU A 111 16.07 -1.06 19.31
C LEU A 111 16.18 -2.14 20.39
N ASP A 112 15.91 -1.80 21.66
CA ASP A 112 15.88 -2.77 22.78
C ASP A 112 14.92 -3.93 22.49
N ARG A 113 13.72 -3.61 22.03
CA ARG A 113 12.71 -4.61 21.70
C ARG A 113 13.17 -5.54 20.57
N ILE A 114 13.78 -4.99 19.52
CA ILE A 114 14.33 -5.78 18.41
C ILE A 114 15.37 -6.75 18.93
N LEU A 115 16.35 -6.28 19.70
CA LEU A 115 17.42 -7.12 20.22
C LEU A 115 16.90 -8.22 21.15
N ARG A 116 15.98 -7.89 22.07
CA ARG A 116 15.36 -8.87 22.98
C ARG A 116 14.56 -9.94 22.21
N LEU A 117 13.77 -9.56 21.22
CA LEU A 117 13.04 -10.50 20.36
C LEU A 117 13.99 -11.39 19.53
N ALA A 118 15.12 -10.84 19.12
CA ALA A 118 16.17 -11.60 18.43
C ALA A 118 16.93 -12.56 19.38
N GLY A 119 16.78 -12.44 20.70
CA GLY A 119 17.52 -13.18 21.70
C GLY A 119 18.94 -12.67 21.89
N LEU A 120 19.17 -11.37 21.62
CA LEU A 120 20.46 -10.70 21.70
C LEU A 120 20.53 -9.77 22.91
N PRO A 121 21.76 -9.52 23.45
CA PRO A 121 21.93 -8.57 24.53
C PRO A 121 21.53 -7.16 24.08
N SER A 122 20.70 -6.47 24.87
CA SER A 122 20.26 -5.10 24.54
C SER A 122 21.26 -4.01 24.98
N THR A 123 22.35 -4.39 25.64
CA THR A 123 23.40 -3.48 26.11
C THR A 123 24.67 -3.49 25.25
N VAL A 124 24.67 -4.28 24.17
CA VAL A 124 25.82 -4.42 23.26
C VAL A 124 25.33 -4.10 21.83
N ASP A 125 26.11 -3.28 21.13
CA ASP A 125 25.82 -2.97 19.73
C ASP A 125 25.96 -4.21 18.86
N ASN A 126 25.07 -4.37 17.90
CA ASN A 126 25.09 -5.49 16.98
C ASN A 126 25.60 -5.04 15.61
N GLU A 127 26.65 -5.68 15.10
CA GLU A 127 27.28 -5.35 13.81
C GLU A 127 26.35 -5.44 12.59
N ASN A 128 25.27 -6.22 12.71
CA ASN A 128 24.28 -6.43 11.66
C ASN A 128 23.05 -5.51 11.77
N LEU A 129 23.04 -4.54 12.70
CA LEU A 129 21.92 -3.62 12.87
C LEU A 129 22.38 -2.18 13.08
N ASP A 130 22.21 -1.35 12.07
CA ASP A 130 22.36 0.10 12.18
C ASP A 130 20.99 0.72 12.41
N PHE A 131 20.84 1.45 13.51
CA PHE A 131 19.59 2.15 13.84
C PHE A 131 19.84 3.66 13.83
N ILE A 132 19.18 4.41 12.93
CA ILE A 132 19.32 5.85 12.79
C ILE A 132 18.00 6.57 13.06
N GLY A 133 18.03 7.60 13.92
CA GLY A 133 16.90 8.48 14.21
C GLY A 133 17.04 9.78 13.43
N LEU A 134 16.09 10.04 12.53
CA LEU A 134 16.15 11.19 11.61
C LEU A 134 15.06 12.24 11.86
N ARG A 135 14.38 12.19 12.99
CA ARG A 135 13.29 13.11 13.32
C ARG A 135 13.67 14.59 13.18
N GLU A 136 14.89 14.95 13.55
CA GLU A 136 15.36 16.34 13.64
C GLU A 136 15.73 16.94 12.28
N TYR A 137 15.76 16.13 11.20
CA TYR A 137 16.22 16.56 9.88
C TYR A 137 15.07 16.82 8.92
N SER A 138 15.31 17.69 7.93
CA SER A 138 14.35 17.96 6.86
C SER A 138 14.18 16.75 5.93
N PRO A 139 13.05 16.62 5.21
CA PRO A 139 12.81 15.51 4.29
C PRO A 139 13.94 15.29 3.28
N SER A 140 14.42 16.36 2.65
CA SER A 140 15.52 16.29 1.68
C SER A 140 16.84 15.83 2.31
N LEU A 141 17.11 16.21 3.56
CA LEU A 141 18.32 15.77 4.27
C LEU A 141 18.19 14.31 4.72
N ARG A 142 16.99 13.86 5.12
CA ARG A 142 16.74 12.45 5.43
C ARG A 142 17.06 11.56 4.23
N ILE A 143 16.59 11.91 3.02
CA ILE A 143 16.90 11.20 1.78
C ILE A 143 18.41 11.15 1.54
N LYS A 144 19.13 12.27 1.67
CA LYS A 144 20.58 12.32 1.50
C LYS A 144 21.33 11.46 2.51
N ILE A 145 20.88 11.40 3.77
CA ILE A 145 21.48 10.55 4.80
C ILE A 145 21.28 9.07 4.47
N ILE A 146 20.09 8.68 3.98
CA ILE A 146 19.82 7.31 3.54
C ILE A 146 20.70 6.97 2.32
N ASP A 147 20.74 7.83 1.30
CA ASP A 147 21.61 7.66 0.13
C ASP A 147 23.08 7.47 0.56
N TYR A 148 23.55 8.30 1.49
CA TYR A 148 24.91 8.21 2.02
C TYR A 148 25.14 6.88 2.74
N ALA A 149 24.23 6.46 3.62
CA ALA A 149 24.35 5.22 4.35
C ALA A 149 24.42 4.01 3.41
N LEU A 150 23.58 3.96 2.37
CA LEU A 150 23.53 2.87 1.41
C LEU A 150 24.76 2.83 0.49
N SER A 151 25.27 3.98 0.07
CA SER A 151 26.44 4.06 -0.83
C SER A 151 27.77 3.78 -0.13
N HIS A 152 27.89 4.09 1.15
CA HIS A 152 29.16 3.98 1.90
C HIS A 152 29.26 2.70 2.76
N ASN A 153 28.15 2.02 3.01
CA ASN A 153 28.13 0.77 3.79
C ASN A 153 27.64 -0.38 2.94
N LYS A 154 28.44 -1.42 2.84
CA LYS A 154 28.08 -2.65 2.12
C LYS A 154 27.40 -3.67 3.06
N GLY A 155 26.69 -4.62 2.48
CA GLY A 155 26.13 -5.75 3.19
C GLY A 155 24.72 -5.55 3.75
N TYR A 156 24.06 -4.42 3.50
CA TYR A 156 22.63 -4.29 3.80
C TYR A 156 21.82 -5.23 2.90
N GLY A 157 21.00 -6.08 3.52
CA GLY A 157 19.99 -6.90 2.84
C GLY A 157 18.59 -6.40 3.10
N LEU A 158 18.38 -5.70 4.23
CA LEU A 158 17.08 -5.14 4.60
C LEU A 158 17.23 -3.68 5.06
N VAL A 159 16.36 -2.83 4.55
CA VAL A 159 16.21 -1.45 5.00
C VAL A 159 14.79 -1.24 5.51
N ILE A 160 14.67 -0.66 6.69
CA ILE A 160 13.39 -0.26 7.28
C ILE A 160 13.27 1.25 7.24
N ILE A 161 12.13 1.76 6.77
CA ILE A 161 11.80 3.19 6.83
C ILE A 161 10.51 3.33 7.63
N ASP A 162 10.63 3.57 8.93
CA ASP A 162 9.51 3.79 9.84
C ASP A 162 9.12 5.27 9.80
N GLY A 163 8.09 5.54 8.95
CA GLY A 163 7.60 6.86 8.62
C GLY A 163 7.99 7.35 7.22
N ILE A 164 7.71 6.56 6.15
CA ILE A 164 8.02 6.97 4.76
C ILE A 164 7.44 8.34 4.39
N ARG A 165 6.29 8.71 4.97
CA ARG A 165 5.67 10.03 4.77
C ARG A 165 6.62 11.18 5.05
N ASP A 166 7.50 11.02 6.01
CA ASP A 166 8.38 12.08 6.48
C ASP A 166 9.60 12.32 5.55
N LEU A 167 9.70 11.57 4.47
CA LEU A 167 10.61 11.83 3.36
C LEU A 167 10.05 12.88 2.36
N MET A 168 8.81 13.39 2.61
CA MET A 168 8.11 14.34 1.77
C MET A 168 7.76 15.61 2.56
N LEU A 169 7.63 16.73 1.86
CA LEU A 169 7.11 17.99 2.42
C LEU A 169 5.57 17.96 2.46
N ASP A 170 4.93 17.56 1.35
CA ASP A 170 3.47 17.49 1.24
C ASP A 170 3.02 16.10 0.76
N ILE A 171 2.27 15.42 1.62
CA ILE A 171 1.69 14.09 1.35
C ILE A 171 0.67 14.08 0.19
N ASN A 172 0.10 15.24 -0.13
CA ASN A 172 -0.85 15.40 -1.22
C ASN A 172 -0.17 15.81 -2.54
N ASN A 173 1.14 16.02 -2.54
CA ASN A 173 1.90 16.30 -3.75
C ASN A 173 2.17 14.98 -4.49
N ALA A 174 1.53 14.83 -5.66
CA ALA A 174 1.69 13.65 -6.50
C ALA A 174 3.13 13.50 -7.02
N GLY A 175 3.81 14.60 -7.37
CA GLY A 175 5.20 14.59 -7.84
C GLY A 175 6.16 14.08 -6.77
N GLU A 176 6.11 14.62 -5.56
CA GLU A 176 6.94 14.16 -4.43
C GLU A 176 6.66 12.68 -4.10
N SER A 177 5.39 12.24 -4.19
CA SER A 177 5.02 10.86 -3.97
C SER A 177 5.70 9.91 -4.97
N VAL A 178 5.67 10.27 -6.25
CA VAL A 178 6.34 9.50 -7.32
C VAL A 178 7.86 9.49 -7.13
N GLU A 179 8.46 10.63 -6.74
CA GLU A 179 9.90 10.71 -6.49
C GLU A 179 10.35 9.79 -5.35
N VAL A 180 9.63 9.78 -4.22
CA VAL A 180 9.97 8.90 -3.09
C VAL A 180 9.83 7.43 -3.47
N ILE A 181 8.76 7.04 -4.16
CA ILE A 181 8.58 5.67 -4.61
C ILE A 181 9.66 5.26 -5.64
N ASN A 182 10.04 6.15 -6.56
CA ASN A 182 11.13 5.91 -7.48
C ASN A 182 12.47 5.72 -6.74
N LYS A 183 12.71 6.47 -5.65
CA LYS A 183 13.87 6.25 -4.78
C LYS A 183 13.88 4.87 -4.15
N LEU A 184 12.74 4.37 -3.65
CA LEU A 184 12.66 3.01 -3.11
C LEU A 184 13.02 1.96 -4.18
N MET A 185 12.48 2.11 -5.39
CA MET A 185 12.79 1.20 -6.50
C MET A 185 14.26 1.27 -6.89
N GLN A 186 14.85 2.47 -6.96
CA GLN A 186 16.27 2.66 -7.24
C GLN A 186 17.15 2.02 -6.16
N TRP A 187 16.92 2.34 -4.89
CA TRP A 187 17.72 1.81 -3.80
C TRP A 187 17.65 0.29 -3.71
N SER A 188 16.45 -0.28 -3.79
CA SER A 188 16.30 -1.74 -3.74
C SER A 188 17.02 -2.44 -4.88
N SER A 189 16.94 -1.90 -6.10
CA SER A 189 17.58 -2.46 -7.30
C SER A 189 19.10 -2.25 -7.31
N ILE A 190 19.59 -1.00 -7.12
CA ILE A 190 21.02 -0.66 -7.23
C ILE A 190 21.84 -1.36 -6.14
N TYR A 191 21.29 -1.42 -4.91
CA TYR A 191 22.00 -2.01 -3.78
C TYR A 191 21.66 -3.49 -3.54
N ASP A 192 20.81 -4.09 -4.39
CA ASP A 192 20.38 -5.49 -4.29
C ASP A 192 19.96 -5.84 -2.86
N LEU A 193 18.90 -5.19 -2.38
CA LEU A 193 18.34 -5.31 -1.03
C LEU A 193 16.82 -5.20 -1.06
N HIS A 194 16.17 -5.47 0.08
CA HIS A 194 14.75 -5.21 0.26
C HIS A 194 14.50 -3.98 1.14
N ILE A 195 13.48 -3.19 0.81
CA ILE A 195 13.06 -2.05 1.63
C ILE A 195 11.67 -2.32 2.19
N HIS A 196 11.48 -2.21 3.51
CA HIS A 196 10.17 -2.28 4.13
C HIS A 196 9.79 -0.94 4.75
N CYS A 197 8.66 -0.38 4.31
CA CYS A 197 8.21 0.95 4.72
C CYS A 197 7.01 0.89 5.67
N VAL A 198 6.85 1.92 6.51
CA VAL A 198 5.65 2.11 7.32
C VAL A 198 4.90 3.35 6.87
N LEU A 199 3.59 3.20 6.65
CA LEU A 199 2.69 4.29 6.28
C LEU A 199 1.38 4.21 7.09
N HIS A 200 0.83 5.36 7.46
CA HIS A 200 -0.46 5.43 8.16
C HIS A 200 -1.64 5.37 7.19
N LEU A 201 -2.72 4.70 7.59
CA LEU A 201 -4.02 4.78 6.92
C LEU A 201 -4.71 6.13 7.21
N ASN A 202 -5.66 6.49 6.36
CA ASN A 202 -6.57 7.61 6.61
C ASN A 202 -7.38 7.39 7.90
N LYS A 203 -7.82 8.49 8.52
CA LYS A 203 -8.67 8.40 9.72
C LYS A 203 -10.10 7.96 9.41
N GLY A 204 -10.61 8.24 8.22
CA GLY A 204 -12.02 8.08 7.85
C GLY A 204 -12.36 6.83 7.05
N ASP A 205 -11.38 6.22 6.41
CA ASP A 205 -11.52 5.01 5.60
C ASP A 205 -10.32 4.09 5.80
N ASP A 206 -10.34 2.91 5.19
CA ASP A 206 -9.25 1.95 5.25
C ASP A 206 -8.25 2.13 4.07
N ASN A 207 -8.34 3.25 3.34
CA ASN A 207 -7.40 3.57 2.27
C ASN A 207 -6.09 4.11 2.82
N VAL A 208 -5.01 3.82 2.14
CA VAL A 208 -3.68 4.32 2.48
C VAL A 208 -3.62 5.83 2.23
N ARG A 209 -3.01 6.56 3.14
CA ARG A 209 -3.10 8.01 3.19
C ARG A 209 -2.32 8.71 2.07
N GLY A 210 -3.00 9.61 1.34
CA GLY A 210 -2.41 10.50 0.33
C GLY A 210 -2.00 9.79 -0.97
N HIS A 211 -1.42 10.57 -1.89
CA HIS A 211 -0.94 10.04 -3.18
C HIS A 211 0.15 8.97 -3.01
N ILE A 212 1.03 9.12 -2.04
CA ILE A 212 2.07 8.11 -1.76
C ILE A 212 1.47 6.74 -1.40
N GLY A 213 0.31 6.73 -0.75
CA GLY A 213 -0.37 5.47 -0.43
C GLY A 213 -0.86 4.74 -1.68
N THR A 214 -1.40 5.46 -2.65
CA THR A 214 -1.82 4.91 -3.94
C THR A 214 -0.62 4.36 -4.72
N GLU A 215 0.45 5.14 -4.84
CA GLU A 215 1.66 4.73 -5.53
C GLU A 215 2.32 3.50 -4.87
N LEU A 216 2.33 3.47 -3.53
CA LEU A 216 2.87 2.36 -2.76
C LEU A 216 2.06 1.07 -3.00
N ASN A 217 0.73 1.14 -2.96
CA ASN A 217 -0.15 0.00 -3.24
C ASN A 217 0.05 -0.56 -4.65
N ASN A 218 0.30 0.32 -5.63
CA ASN A 218 0.46 -0.09 -7.03
C ASN A 218 1.82 -0.77 -7.30
N LYS A 219 2.86 -0.42 -6.54
CA LYS A 219 4.25 -0.82 -6.86
C LYS A 219 4.90 -1.73 -5.82
N ALA A 220 4.42 -1.75 -4.58
CA ALA A 220 4.94 -2.64 -3.55
C ALA A 220 4.70 -4.11 -3.88
N GLU A 221 5.65 -4.96 -3.51
CA GLU A 221 5.53 -6.42 -3.60
C GLU A 221 4.47 -6.95 -2.63
N THR A 222 4.45 -6.41 -1.43
CA THR A 222 3.52 -6.79 -0.37
C THR A 222 3.12 -5.56 0.45
N VAL A 223 1.85 -5.46 0.80
CA VAL A 223 1.33 -4.47 1.76
C VAL A 223 0.60 -5.20 2.87
N LEU A 224 1.11 -5.08 4.08
CA LEU A 224 0.53 -5.61 5.31
C LEU A 224 -0.36 -4.57 5.99
N VAL A 225 -1.49 -4.99 6.51
CA VAL A 225 -2.36 -4.14 7.35
C VAL A 225 -2.30 -4.60 8.79
N ILE A 226 -1.97 -3.67 9.66
CA ILE A 226 -2.01 -3.89 11.10
C ILE A 226 -3.20 -3.12 11.69
N SER A 227 -4.17 -3.84 12.23
CA SER A 227 -5.39 -3.30 12.82
C SER A 227 -5.55 -3.76 14.27
N LYS A 228 -6.25 -2.97 15.07
CA LYS A 228 -6.72 -3.46 16.38
C LYS A 228 -7.88 -4.40 16.16
N SER A 229 -7.95 -5.44 16.98
CA SER A 229 -9.13 -6.29 17.06
C SER A 229 -10.37 -5.48 17.41
N SER A 230 -11.51 -5.86 16.83
CA SER A 230 -12.82 -5.31 17.20
C SER A 230 -13.32 -5.83 18.54
N GLN A 231 -12.82 -7.01 18.97
CA GLN A 231 -13.22 -7.71 20.19
C GLN A 231 -12.38 -7.31 21.40
N ASP A 232 -11.07 -7.11 21.21
CA ASP A 232 -10.13 -6.73 22.27
C ASP A 232 -9.10 -5.71 21.76
N ASN A 233 -9.14 -4.50 22.31
CA ASN A 233 -8.20 -3.43 21.98
C ASN A 233 -6.73 -3.75 22.35
N ASN A 234 -6.47 -4.78 23.15
CA ASN A 234 -5.12 -5.23 23.49
C ASN A 234 -4.53 -6.13 22.40
N ILE A 235 -5.36 -6.67 21.52
CA ILE A 235 -4.96 -7.52 20.41
C ILE A 235 -4.83 -6.68 19.13
N SER A 236 -3.81 -6.98 18.34
CA SER A 236 -3.63 -6.46 16.99
C SER A 236 -3.58 -7.60 16.00
N GLU A 237 -4.22 -7.40 14.85
CA GLU A 237 -4.28 -8.35 13.75
C GLU A 237 -3.36 -7.91 12.63
N VAL A 238 -2.74 -8.86 11.97
CA VAL A 238 -1.93 -8.66 10.77
C VAL A 238 -2.56 -9.43 9.63
N ARG A 239 -2.84 -8.73 8.53
CA ARG A 239 -3.43 -9.28 7.30
C ARG A 239 -2.67 -8.76 6.09
N SER A 240 -2.73 -9.46 4.97
CA SER A 240 -2.34 -8.88 3.69
C SER A 240 -3.41 -7.87 3.23
N MET A 241 -2.99 -6.80 2.59
CA MET A 241 -3.84 -5.95 1.75
C MET A 241 -3.60 -6.29 0.28
N HIS A 242 -2.33 -6.42 -0.08
CA HIS A 242 -1.84 -6.83 -1.39
C HIS A 242 -0.61 -7.71 -1.20
N ILE A 243 -0.50 -8.75 -1.97
CA ILE A 243 0.67 -9.63 -2.01
C ILE A 243 0.81 -10.19 -3.42
N ARG A 244 2.05 -10.25 -3.94
CA ARG A 244 2.33 -10.85 -5.26
C ARG A 244 2.35 -12.36 -5.22
N ASP A 245 2.70 -12.94 -4.09
CA ASP A 245 2.66 -14.39 -3.85
C ASP A 245 1.26 -14.83 -3.38
N LYS A 246 1.12 -16.08 -2.98
CA LYS A 246 -0.10 -16.59 -2.35
C LYS A 246 -0.40 -15.83 -1.06
N ASP A 247 -1.68 -15.63 -0.78
CA ASP A 247 -2.08 -15.03 0.48
C ASP A 247 -1.75 -15.94 1.67
N PHE A 248 -1.47 -15.35 2.82
CA PHE A 248 -1.20 -16.06 4.07
C PHE A 248 -2.37 -15.95 5.05
N SER A 249 -2.47 -16.88 5.99
CA SER A 249 -3.46 -16.81 7.06
C SER A 249 -3.20 -15.63 7.98
N PRO A 250 -4.20 -14.76 8.24
CA PRO A 250 -4.04 -13.69 9.20
C PRO A 250 -3.55 -14.21 10.56
N PHE A 251 -2.73 -13.43 11.25
CA PHE A 251 -2.31 -13.74 12.61
C PHE A 251 -2.56 -12.58 13.55
N ALA A 252 -2.61 -12.87 14.86
CA ALA A 252 -2.87 -11.89 15.90
C ALA A 252 -1.76 -11.90 16.95
N PHE A 253 -1.49 -10.71 17.50
CA PHE A 253 -0.52 -10.56 18.58
C PHE A 253 -1.02 -9.56 19.65
N ARG A 254 -0.54 -9.73 20.85
CA ARG A 254 -0.68 -8.78 21.96
C ARG A 254 0.69 -8.34 22.45
N ILE A 255 0.72 -7.37 23.33
CA ILE A 255 1.95 -6.95 24.01
C ILE A 255 1.95 -7.59 25.39
N ASP A 256 3.01 -8.35 25.69
CA ASP A 256 3.20 -9.01 26.98
C ASP A 256 3.57 -8.00 28.09
N GLU A 257 3.71 -8.50 29.32
CA GLU A 257 4.11 -7.72 30.52
C GLU A 257 5.49 -7.06 30.36
N ASN A 258 6.34 -7.64 29.52
CA ASN A 258 7.70 -7.15 29.26
C ASN A 258 7.77 -6.15 28.10
N GLY A 259 6.62 -5.78 27.52
CA GLY A 259 6.55 -4.87 26.39
C GLY A 259 6.97 -5.48 25.05
N LEU A 260 6.93 -6.82 24.90
CA LEU A 260 7.23 -7.54 23.67
C LEU A 260 5.95 -8.01 22.97
N PRO A 261 5.91 -8.02 21.63
CA PRO A 261 4.81 -8.64 20.90
C PRO A 261 4.87 -10.18 21.06
N GLU A 262 3.75 -10.74 21.42
CA GLU A 262 3.52 -12.16 21.64
C GLU A 262 2.33 -12.63 20.78
N GLU A 263 2.44 -13.78 20.13
CA GLU A 263 1.38 -14.34 19.31
C GLU A 263 0.18 -14.80 20.13
N VAL A 264 -1.03 -14.61 19.60
CA VAL A 264 -2.28 -15.10 20.17
C VAL A 264 -2.80 -16.24 19.30
N SER A 265 -2.40 -17.47 19.62
CA SER A 265 -2.68 -18.66 18.79
C SER A 265 -4.17 -19.04 18.74
N ASP A 266 -4.91 -18.82 19.83
CA ASP A 266 -6.34 -19.19 19.93
C ASP A 266 -7.27 -18.04 19.50
N TYR A 267 -6.74 -17.06 18.78
CA TYR A 267 -7.52 -15.91 18.35
C TYR A 267 -8.47 -16.29 17.20
N SER A 268 -9.75 -16.14 17.46
CA SER A 268 -10.77 -16.25 16.42
C SER A 268 -10.88 -14.93 15.68
N PHE A 269 -10.36 -14.89 14.47
CA PHE A 269 -10.59 -13.76 13.58
C PHE A 269 -12.08 -13.62 13.34
N ASP A 270 -12.63 -12.43 13.56
CA ASP A 270 -13.95 -12.15 13.02
C ASP A 270 -13.89 -12.56 11.55
N GLN A 271 -14.66 -13.60 11.20
CA GLN A 271 -14.91 -13.83 9.79
C GLN A 271 -15.36 -12.46 9.31
N HIS A 272 -14.52 -11.79 8.53
CA HIS A 272 -14.97 -10.62 7.82
C HIS A 272 -16.16 -11.12 7.00
N VAL A 273 -17.35 -11.00 7.59
CA VAL A 273 -18.51 -10.67 6.77
C VAL A 273 -18.00 -9.41 6.09
N PRO A 274 -17.69 -9.45 4.77
CA PRO A 274 -17.13 -8.29 4.10
C PRO A 274 -18.06 -7.18 4.54
N LYS A 275 -17.52 -6.17 5.29
CA LYS A 275 -18.32 -4.99 5.66
C LYS A 275 -18.97 -4.66 4.36
N LYS A 276 -20.32 -4.90 4.28
CA LYS A 276 -21.10 -4.73 3.07
C LYS A 276 -20.34 -3.77 2.22
N ILE A 277 -19.69 -4.29 1.17
CA ILE A 277 -18.85 -3.48 0.30
C ILE A 277 -19.80 -2.36 0.07
N LYS A 278 -19.45 -1.13 0.46
CA LYS A 278 -20.26 0.02 0.08
C LYS A 278 -20.02 0.04 -1.41
N ASN A 279 -20.77 -0.84 -2.11
CA ASN A 279 -20.68 -0.94 -3.54
C ASN A 279 -20.84 0.48 -4.00
N SER A 280 -19.80 1.04 -4.60
CA SER A 280 -19.95 2.32 -5.28
C SER A 280 -21.21 2.17 -6.11
N TYR A 281 -21.98 3.24 -6.29
CA TYR A 281 -23.10 3.18 -7.23
C TYR A 281 -22.64 2.74 -8.63
N THR A 282 -21.36 2.90 -8.95
CA THR A 282 -20.72 2.42 -10.18
C THR A 282 -20.52 0.90 -10.23
N ASP A 283 -20.59 0.20 -9.08
CA ASP A 283 -20.43 -1.26 -9.00
C ASP A 283 -21.78 -1.99 -9.14
N LEU A 284 -22.89 -1.24 -9.17
CA LEU A 284 -24.21 -1.80 -9.38
C LEU A 284 -24.41 -2.11 -10.86
N THR A 285 -25.05 -3.25 -11.14
CA THR A 285 -25.46 -3.60 -12.50
C THR A 285 -26.55 -2.65 -13.00
N GLU A 286 -26.66 -2.49 -14.31
CA GLU A 286 -27.74 -1.70 -14.91
C GLU A 286 -29.13 -2.22 -14.49
N ALA A 287 -29.31 -3.53 -14.37
CA ALA A 287 -30.54 -4.13 -13.86
C ALA A 287 -30.89 -3.68 -12.43
N GLN A 288 -29.90 -3.54 -11.55
CA GLN A 288 -30.10 -3.02 -10.19
C GLN A 288 -30.45 -1.54 -10.19
N HIS A 289 -29.81 -0.73 -11.04
CA HIS A 289 -30.18 0.66 -11.24
C HIS A 289 -31.63 0.78 -11.72
N ARG A 290 -32.02 0.00 -12.71
CA ARG A 290 -33.39 -0.01 -13.24
C ARG A 290 -34.42 -0.38 -12.19
N ALA A 291 -34.19 -1.44 -11.42
CA ALA A 291 -35.09 -1.84 -10.32
C ALA A 291 -35.26 -0.72 -9.27
N ALA A 292 -34.17 -0.03 -8.89
CA ALA A 292 -34.25 1.12 -7.99
C ALA A 292 -35.05 2.30 -8.58
N LEU A 293 -34.86 2.56 -9.89
CA LEU A 293 -35.55 3.65 -10.59
C LEU A 293 -37.04 3.35 -10.79
N GLU A 294 -37.43 2.13 -11.08
CA GLU A 294 -38.85 1.69 -11.14
C GLU A 294 -39.56 1.98 -9.82
N TYR A 295 -38.91 1.69 -8.69
CA TYR A 295 -39.44 2.02 -7.37
C TYR A 295 -39.47 3.53 -7.13
N ALA A 296 -38.38 4.25 -7.45
CA ALA A 296 -38.27 5.70 -7.20
C ALA A 296 -39.29 6.53 -8.00
N PHE A 297 -39.49 6.19 -9.26
CA PHE A 297 -40.41 6.92 -10.16
C PHE A 297 -41.85 6.44 -10.05
N ALA A 298 -42.09 5.18 -9.70
CA ALA A 298 -43.43 4.58 -9.64
C ALA A 298 -44.29 4.92 -10.87
N GLY A 299 -43.67 4.98 -12.06
CA GLY A 299 -44.34 5.28 -13.34
C GLY A 299 -44.67 6.77 -13.56
N LYS A 300 -44.20 7.70 -12.74
CA LYS A 300 -44.51 9.13 -12.87
C LYS A 300 -43.23 9.99 -12.83
N PRO A 301 -43.21 11.13 -13.61
CA PRO A 301 -42.10 12.06 -13.52
C PRO A 301 -41.99 12.72 -12.13
N ILE A 302 -40.77 13.00 -11.70
CA ILE A 302 -40.50 13.63 -10.41
C ILE A 302 -40.16 15.11 -10.61
N LYS A 303 -40.86 16.00 -9.98
CA LYS A 303 -40.66 17.47 -10.08
C LYS A 303 -39.81 17.96 -8.92
N GLY A 304 -38.72 18.66 -9.22
CA GLY A 304 -37.83 19.30 -8.26
C GLY A 304 -36.64 18.43 -7.84
N PHE A 305 -35.51 19.10 -7.58
CA PHE A 305 -34.25 18.43 -7.26
C PHE A 305 -34.32 17.66 -5.93
N ASP A 306 -34.84 18.29 -4.89
CA ASP A 306 -34.89 17.65 -3.56
C ASP A 306 -35.81 16.42 -3.56
N ASN A 307 -36.95 16.51 -4.22
CA ASN A 307 -37.86 15.37 -4.38
C ASN A 307 -37.21 14.22 -5.15
N MET A 308 -36.39 14.54 -6.17
CA MET A 308 -35.65 13.54 -6.93
C MET A 308 -34.61 12.83 -6.06
N ILE A 309 -33.87 13.56 -5.25
CA ILE A 309 -32.89 12.98 -4.34
C ILE A 309 -33.58 12.08 -3.29
N GLU A 310 -34.70 12.51 -2.71
CA GLU A 310 -35.45 11.69 -1.76
C GLU A 310 -36.01 10.42 -2.41
N ALA A 311 -36.54 10.52 -3.62
CA ALA A 311 -37.06 9.37 -4.36
C ALA A 311 -35.94 8.34 -4.67
N LEU A 312 -34.76 8.81 -5.08
CA LEU A 312 -33.59 7.93 -5.28
C LEU A 312 -33.15 7.27 -3.97
N ILE A 313 -33.08 8.02 -2.85
CA ILE A 313 -32.73 7.41 -1.55
C ILE A 313 -33.71 6.27 -1.22
N LYS A 314 -35.02 6.47 -1.39
CA LYS A 314 -36.04 5.44 -1.14
C LYS A 314 -35.94 4.27 -2.12
N GLY A 315 -35.76 4.56 -3.41
CA GLY A 315 -35.66 3.53 -4.44
C GLY A 315 -34.47 2.61 -4.26
N TYR A 316 -33.29 3.19 -3.95
CA TYR A 316 -32.10 2.39 -3.68
C TYR A 316 -32.16 1.66 -2.33
N ALA A 317 -32.80 2.23 -1.33
CA ALA A 317 -33.05 1.54 -0.06
C ALA A 317 -33.96 0.31 -0.24
N ALA A 318 -34.97 0.39 -1.11
CA ALA A 318 -35.89 -0.70 -1.39
C ALA A 318 -35.20 -1.95 -2.00
N ILE A 319 -34.10 -1.75 -2.71
CA ILE A 319 -33.27 -2.85 -3.26
C ILE A 319 -32.06 -3.19 -2.37
N GLY A 320 -32.03 -2.68 -1.12
CA GLY A 320 -30.99 -2.99 -0.13
C GLY A 320 -29.73 -2.11 -0.19
N PHE A 321 -29.75 -1.02 -0.95
CA PHE A 321 -28.63 -0.07 -1.08
C PHE A 321 -28.92 1.27 -0.45
N GLU A 322 -28.84 1.37 0.87
CA GLU A 322 -29.01 2.67 1.57
C GLU A 322 -27.91 3.65 1.21
N ARG A 323 -28.27 4.88 0.86
CA ARG A 323 -27.36 5.96 0.46
C ARG A 323 -27.65 7.24 1.21
N LYS A 324 -26.56 7.96 1.57
CA LYS A 324 -26.64 9.30 2.13
C LYS A 324 -26.85 10.33 1.00
N ARG A 325 -27.48 11.46 1.33
CA ARG A 325 -27.82 12.52 0.38
C ARG A 325 -26.63 12.94 -0.52
N SER A 326 -25.43 13.10 0.03
CA SER A 326 -24.24 13.52 -0.73
C SER A 326 -23.86 12.53 -1.83
N ILE A 327 -23.95 11.23 -1.55
CA ILE A 327 -23.65 10.16 -2.53
C ILE A 327 -24.78 10.07 -3.56
N THR A 328 -26.04 10.30 -3.15
CA THR A 328 -27.19 10.25 -4.04
C THR A 328 -27.17 11.39 -5.06
N ILE A 329 -26.58 12.54 -4.72
CA ILE A 329 -26.37 13.63 -5.69
C ILE A 329 -25.40 13.21 -6.80
N GLN A 330 -24.29 12.57 -6.45
CA GLN A 330 -23.33 12.04 -7.43
C GLN A 330 -23.94 10.90 -8.26
N LEU A 331 -24.73 10.05 -7.61
CA LEU A 331 -25.48 8.99 -8.28
C LEU A 331 -26.46 9.54 -9.31
N LEU A 332 -27.21 10.63 -8.99
CA LEU A 332 -28.10 11.26 -9.96
C LEU A 332 -27.34 11.76 -11.20
N GLN A 333 -26.18 12.37 -11.00
CA GLN A 333 -25.32 12.80 -12.10
C GLN A 333 -24.86 11.61 -12.96
N TYR A 334 -24.40 10.55 -12.34
CA TYR A 334 -23.99 9.32 -13.02
C TYR A 334 -25.13 8.68 -13.84
N LEU A 335 -26.35 8.65 -13.28
CA LEU A 335 -27.55 8.13 -13.97
C LEU A 335 -27.97 9.00 -15.16
N GLN A 336 -27.67 10.30 -15.14
CA GLN A 336 -27.98 11.23 -16.22
C GLN A 336 -26.91 11.24 -17.32
N GLU A 337 -25.61 11.28 -16.94
CA GLU A 337 -24.51 11.54 -17.85
C GLU A 337 -23.93 10.24 -18.44
N GLU A 338 -23.75 9.23 -17.60
CA GLU A 338 -23.08 7.98 -18.00
C GLU A 338 -24.13 6.93 -18.47
N LEU A 339 -25.05 6.56 -17.59
CA LEU A 339 -26.04 5.52 -17.92
C LEU A 339 -27.21 6.02 -18.75
N LYS A 340 -27.45 7.35 -18.80
CA LYS A 340 -28.55 7.99 -19.55
C LYS A 340 -29.93 7.41 -19.23
N LEU A 341 -30.11 6.95 -17.98
CA LEU A 341 -31.38 6.36 -17.53
C LEU A 341 -32.37 7.44 -17.02
N ILE A 342 -31.90 8.62 -16.71
CA ILE A 342 -32.70 9.74 -16.23
C ILE A 342 -32.49 10.94 -17.15
N VAL A 343 -33.57 11.48 -17.66
CA VAL A 343 -33.56 12.72 -18.45
C VAL A 343 -34.24 13.84 -17.67
N LYS A 344 -33.62 15.02 -17.63
CA LYS A 344 -34.19 16.20 -17.03
C LYS A 344 -34.78 17.13 -18.10
N GLN A 345 -36.07 17.38 -18.00
CA GLN A 345 -36.78 18.33 -18.85
C GLN A 345 -37.35 19.46 -18.00
N GLY A 346 -36.73 20.64 -18.08
CA GLY A 346 -37.06 21.77 -17.23
C GLY A 346 -36.85 21.49 -15.73
N LYS A 347 -37.92 21.45 -14.93
CA LYS A 347 -37.89 21.13 -13.50
C LYS A 347 -38.27 19.66 -13.19
N CYS A 348 -38.56 18.86 -14.23
CA CYS A 348 -39.00 17.47 -14.07
C CYS A 348 -37.92 16.48 -14.49
N TYR A 349 -37.83 15.35 -13.79
CA TYR A 349 -36.98 14.19 -14.11
C TYR A 349 -37.84 13.07 -14.63
N HIS A 350 -37.38 12.43 -15.70
CA HIS A 350 -38.05 11.33 -16.36
C HIS A 350 -37.12 10.13 -16.36
N TYR A 351 -37.67 8.93 -16.13
CA TYR A 351 -36.95 7.68 -16.27
C TYR A 351 -37.25 7.11 -17.67
N GLU A 352 -36.21 6.93 -18.49
CA GLU A 352 -36.33 6.36 -19.82
C GLU A 352 -36.09 4.84 -19.78
N ILE A 353 -37.10 4.08 -20.15
CA ILE A 353 -36.98 2.65 -20.36
C ILE A 353 -36.45 2.45 -21.78
N VAL A 354 -35.13 2.31 -21.95
CA VAL A 354 -34.56 1.84 -23.20
C VAL A 354 -34.76 0.32 -23.24
N PRO A 355 -35.46 -0.25 -24.27
CA PRO A 355 -35.58 -1.70 -24.39
C PRO A 355 -34.19 -2.35 -24.47
N MET A 356 -33.93 -3.39 -23.67
CA MET A 356 -32.76 -4.23 -23.88
C MET A 356 -32.82 -4.79 -25.31
N GLU A 357 -31.82 -4.46 -26.15
CA GLU A 357 -31.58 -5.21 -27.38
C GLU A 357 -31.36 -6.68 -26.98
N ARG A 358 -32.30 -7.53 -27.36
CA ARG A 358 -32.12 -8.99 -27.26
C ARG A 358 -30.96 -9.34 -28.19
N GLY A 359 -29.81 -9.72 -27.59
CA GLY A 359 -28.67 -10.25 -28.32
C GLY A 359 -29.13 -11.45 -29.13
N LEU A 360 -28.97 -11.35 -30.44
CA LEU A 360 -29.12 -12.39 -31.43
C LEU A 360 -28.27 -13.62 -31.06
N PHE A 361 -28.95 -14.64 -30.52
CA PHE A 361 -28.56 -16.03 -30.68
C PHE A 361 -29.74 -16.77 -31.26
N GLU A 362 -30.01 -16.60 -32.56
CA GLU A 362 -30.69 -17.60 -33.32
C GLU A 362 -29.63 -18.60 -33.82
N LYS A 363 -29.75 -19.80 -33.36
CA LYS A 363 -29.13 -20.98 -33.99
C LYS A 363 -29.86 -21.23 -35.28
N GLU A 364 -29.15 -21.17 -36.37
CA GLU A 364 -29.59 -21.83 -37.61
C GLU A 364 -29.39 -23.34 -37.43
N ASP A 365 -30.47 -24.05 -37.78
CA ASP A 365 -30.54 -25.51 -37.94
C ASP A 365 -29.74 -26.00 -39.17
#